data_2aaf743e72280164411ea6c4919fe349
#
_entry.id   2aaf743e72280164411ea6c4919fe349
#
_cell.length_a   1.000
_cell.length_b   1.000
_cell.length_c   1.000
_cell.angle_alpha   90.00
_cell.angle_beta   90.00
_cell.angle_gamma   90.00
#
_symmetry.space_group_name_H-M   'P 1'
#
loop_
_entity.id
_entity.type
_entity.pdbx_description
1 polymer ?
#
loop_
_entity_poly.entity_id
_entity_poly.type
_entity_poly.pdbx_seq_one_letter_code
_entity_poly.pdbx_strand_id
1 'polypeptide(L)'
;MQTKERVSIHIVEEPKRQELKQACYGVIGCMQEVHKQLGPGLPEYIYQEALTTELSIHGFTVHKEMEYHPIYRGQQMKSYLKMDLVVESAKGNIIIECKALSALTEKEHYQTIGYLRGTGWPIAILVNFGTSPKAQIERFYCENGVIQVF
;
A
#
# COMPACT_ATOMS: atom_id res chain seq x y z
N MET A 1 -22.30 20.80 -9.75
CA MET A 1 -22.31 19.45 -9.19
C MET A 1 -21.04 18.74 -9.63
N GLN A 2 -20.10 18.57 -8.72
CA GLN A 2 -18.93 17.78 -9.04
C GLN A 2 -19.37 16.32 -9.09
N THR A 3 -19.41 15.76 -10.31
CA THR A 3 -19.35 14.32 -10.46
C THR A 3 -18.07 13.88 -9.78
N LYS A 4 -18.19 13.13 -8.67
CA LYS A 4 -17.09 12.34 -8.18
C LYS A 4 -16.63 11.48 -9.35
N GLU A 5 -15.50 11.82 -9.95
CA GLU A 5 -14.85 10.93 -10.87
C GLU A 5 -14.67 9.62 -10.11
N ARG A 6 -15.47 8.64 -10.45
CA ARG A 6 -15.12 7.26 -10.13
C ARG A 6 -13.79 7.08 -10.81
N VAL A 7 -12.74 6.92 -10.02
CA VAL A 7 -11.45 6.53 -10.56
C VAL A 7 -11.73 5.25 -11.34
N SER A 8 -11.87 5.37 -12.66
CA SER A 8 -11.93 4.19 -13.51
C SER A 8 -10.54 3.61 -13.50
N ILE A 9 -10.31 2.72 -12.54
CA ILE A 9 -9.01 2.14 -12.33
C ILE A 9 -8.83 1.07 -13.38
N HIS A 10 -8.01 1.37 -14.38
CA HIS A 10 -7.63 0.40 -15.38
C HIS A 10 -6.68 -0.62 -14.77
N ILE A 11 -6.76 -1.85 -15.25
CA ILE A 11 -5.81 -2.91 -14.91
C ILE A 11 -4.55 -2.71 -15.74
N VAL A 12 -3.39 -2.80 -15.10
CA VAL A 12 -2.10 -2.75 -15.80
C VAL A 12 -2.03 -3.90 -16.80
N GLU A 13 -1.63 -3.60 -18.05
CA GLU A 13 -1.50 -4.60 -19.11
C GLU A 13 -0.22 -5.42 -18.97
N GLU A 14 -0.25 -6.63 -19.55
CA GLU A 14 0.94 -7.48 -19.64
C GLU A 14 1.95 -6.91 -20.65
N PRO A 15 3.28 -7.14 -20.48
CA PRO A 15 3.92 -7.94 -19.44
C PRO A 15 4.15 -7.19 -18.11
N LYS A 16 3.88 -5.90 -18.07
CA LYS A 16 4.13 -5.03 -16.90
C LYS A 16 3.43 -5.55 -15.64
N ARG A 17 2.19 -5.99 -15.79
CA ARG A 17 1.41 -6.54 -14.68
C ARG A 17 2.14 -7.69 -13.98
N GLN A 18 2.68 -8.63 -14.74
CA GLN A 18 3.41 -9.76 -14.17
C GLN A 18 4.70 -9.32 -13.49
N GLU A 19 5.41 -8.34 -14.05
CA GLU A 19 6.62 -7.79 -13.44
C GLU A 19 6.31 -7.14 -12.07
N LEU A 20 5.20 -6.39 -11.99
CA LEU A 20 4.76 -5.75 -10.74
C LEU A 20 4.33 -6.80 -9.70
N LYS A 21 3.61 -7.82 -10.11
CA LYS A 21 3.23 -8.93 -9.23
C LYS A 21 4.45 -9.64 -8.67
N GLN A 22 5.45 -9.88 -9.49
CA GLN A 22 6.72 -10.48 -9.07
C GLN A 22 7.43 -9.60 -8.03
N ALA A 23 7.48 -8.30 -8.24
CA ALA A 23 8.10 -7.37 -7.30
C ALA A 23 7.42 -7.35 -5.93
N CYS A 24 6.11 -7.61 -5.89
CA CYS A 24 5.31 -7.61 -4.66
C CYS A 24 5.11 -8.99 -4.03
N TYR A 25 5.50 -10.06 -4.72
CA TYR A 25 5.19 -11.43 -4.31
C TYR A 25 5.64 -11.74 -2.88
N GLY A 26 6.89 -11.45 -2.54
CA GLY A 26 7.43 -11.69 -1.20
C GLY A 26 6.77 -10.85 -0.12
N VAL A 27 6.46 -9.59 -0.44
CA VAL A 27 5.79 -8.67 0.47
C VAL A 27 4.37 -9.16 0.77
N ILE A 28 3.64 -9.56 -0.25
CA ILE A 28 2.27 -10.10 -0.10
C ILE A 28 2.30 -11.42 0.68
N GLY A 29 3.30 -12.27 0.43
CA GLY A 29 3.50 -13.49 1.22
C GLY A 29 3.66 -13.20 2.71
N CYS A 30 4.38 -12.15 3.07
CA CYS A 30 4.50 -11.70 4.47
C CYS A 30 3.16 -11.24 5.05
N MET A 31 2.35 -10.52 4.28
CA MET A 31 1.01 -10.11 4.70
C MET A 31 0.11 -11.31 4.97
N GLN A 32 0.13 -12.28 4.10
CA GLN A 32 -0.65 -13.53 4.23
C GLN A 32 -0.21 -14.33 5.46
N GLU A 33 1.09 -14.40 5.72
CA GLU A 33 1.63 -15.09 6.89
C GLU A 33 1.19 -14.42 8.19
N VAL A 34 1.26 -13.10 8.27
CA VAL A 34 0.77 -12.34 9.43
C VAL A 34 -0.71 -12.63 9.69
N HIS A 35 -1.54 -12.58 8.65
CA HIS A 35 -2.96 -12.87 8.78
C HIS A 35 -3.23 -14.31 9.22
N LYS A 36 -2.47 -15.25 8.67
CA LYS A 36 -2.57 -16.68 9.05
C LYS A 36 -2.24 -16.90 10.52
N GLN A 37 -1.21 -16.23 11.02
CA GLN A 37 -0.75 -16.39 12.40
C GLN A 37 -1.68 -15.70 13.42
N LEU A 38 -2.14 -14.49 13.10
CA LEU A 38 -2.88 -13.65 14.05
C LEU A 38 -4.40 -13.72 13.88
N GLY A 39 -4.89 -13.92 12.66
CA GLY A 39 -6.31 -13.84 12.35
C GLY A 39 -6.88 -12.42 12.50
N PRO A 40 -8.18 -12.21 12.18
CA PRO A 40 -8.82 -10.91 12.35
C PRO A 40 -9.14 -10.62 13.82
N GLY A 41 -9.40 -9.35 14.15
CA GLY A 41 -9.92 -8.92 15.45
C GLY A 41 -8.95 -8.18 16.35
N LEU A 42 -7.67 -8.09 15.97
CA LEU A 42 -6.68 -7.33 16.74
C LEU A 42 -6.67 -5.85 16.29
N PRO A 43 -6.14 -4.96 17.14
CA PRO A 43 -5.91 -3.58 16.74
C PRO A 43 -4.93 -3.45 15.58
N GLU A 44 -5.12 -2.44 14.74
CA GLU A 44 -4.30 -2.18 13.56
C GLU A 44 -2.80 -2.14 13.85
N TYR A 45 -2.40 -1.49 14.97
CA TYR A 45 -0.97 -1.35 15.32
C TYR A 45 -0.28 -2.68 15.59
N ILE A 46 -1.01 -3.71 16.01
CA ILE A 46 -0.45 -5.06 16.19
C ILE A 46 -0.07 -5.68 14.84
N TYR A 47 -0.93 -5.51 13.83
CA TYR A 47 -0.63 -6.01 12.49
C TYR A 47 0.53 -5.27 11.84
N GLN A 48 0.62 -3.96 12.05
CA GLN A 48 1.76 -3.17 11.55
C GLN A 48 3.08 -3.67 12.13
N GLU A 49 3.12 -3.91 13.43
CA GLU A 49 4.32 -4.41 14.11
C GLU A 49 4.68 -5.83 13.64
N ALA A 50 3.69 -6.71 13.56
CA ALA A 50 3.88 -8.08 13.09
C ALA A 50 4.38 -8.11 11.65
N LEU A 51 3.80 -7.28 10.76
CA LEU A 51 4.22 -7.19 9.37
C LEU A 51 5.65 -6.65 9.24
N THR A 52 6.00 -5.64 10.03
CA THR A 52 7.38 -5.11 10.07
C THR A 52 8.36 -6.22 10.45
N THR A 53 8.03 -7.01 11.44
CA THR A 53 8.85 -8.15 11.89
C THR A 53 8.97 -9.19 10.77
N GLU A 54 7.87 -9.60 10.18
CA GLU A 54 7.85 -10.61 9.12
C GLU A 54 8.65 -10.18 7.90
N LEU A 55 8.46 -8.94 7.44
CA LEU A 55 9.23 -8.38 6.33
C LEU A 55 10.73 -8.35 6.63
N SER A 56 11.11 -7.96 7.84
CA SER A 56 12.51 -7.91 8.27
C SER A 56 13.14 -9.30 8.32
N ILE A 57 12.41 -10.32 8.79
CA ILE A 57 12.88 -11.71 8.79
C ILE A 57 13.18 -12.18 7.35
N HIS A 58 12.38 -11.75 6.38
CA HIS A 58 12.58 -12.10 4.97
C HIS A 58 13.61 -11.21 4.24
N GLY A 59 14.32 -10.35 4.97
CA GLY A 59 15.40 -9.54 4.42
C GLY A 59 14.97 -8.24 3.72
N PHE A 60 13.71 -7.83 3.84
CA PHE A 60 13.27 -6.57 3.29
C PHE A 60 13.73 -5.40 4.15
N THR A 61 14.08 -4.29 3.49
CA THR A 61 14.35 -3.01 4.15
C THR A 61 13.03 -2.29 4.33
N VAL A 62 12.61 -2.11 5.58
CA VAL A 62 11.31 -1.57 5.95
C VAL A 62 11.48 -0.27 6.73
N HIS A 63 10.73 0.75 6.35
CA HIS A 63 10.64 2.01 7.08
C HIS A 63 9.24 2.13 7.68
N LYS A 64 9.17 2.21 9.01
CA LYS A 64 7.93 2.33 9.74
C LYS A 64 7.56 3.79 9.96
N GLU A 65 6.29 4.14 9.75
CA GLU A 65 5.77 5.49 9.98
C GLU A 65 6.56 6.57 9.25
N MET A 66 6.88 6.32 7.98
CA MET A 66 7.67 7.24 7.17
C MET A 66 6.87 8.52 6.86
N GLU A 67 7.50 9.66 7.14
CA GLU A 67 6.97 10.98 6.80
C GLU A 67 7.49 11.43 5.45
N TYR A 68 6.60 11.97 4.63
CA TYR A 68 6.94 12.53 3.31
C TYR A 68 6.27 13.87 3.13
N HIS A 69 7.05 14.92 2.83
CA HIS A 69 6.55 16.25 2.56
C HIS A 69 6.31 16.42 1.06
N PRO A 70 5.06 16.48 0.59
CA PRO A 70 4.80 16.70 -0.83
C PRO A 70 5.36 18.02 -1.33
N ILE A 71 5.65 18.07 -2.63
CA ILE A 71 6.13 19.27 -3.30
C ILE A 71 4.98 19.88 -4.10
N TYR A 72 4.73 21.17 -3.89
CA TYR A 72 3.73 21.93 -4.63
C TYR A 72 4.38 23.14 -5.26
N ARG A 73 4.29 23.24 -6.60
CA ARG A 73 4.93 24.31 -7.39
C ARG A 73 6.41 24.49 -7.04
N GLY A 74 7.14 23.39 -6.93
CA GLY A 74 8.57 23.39 -6.62
C GLY A 74 8.92 23.65 -5.16
N GLN A 75 7.93 23.81 -4.27
CA GLN A 75 8.15 24.06 -2.86
C GLN A 75 7.75 22.87 -2.00
N GLN A 76 8.64 22.47 -1.11
CA GLN A 76 8.32 21.44 -0.13
C GLN A 76 7.28 21.97 0.86
N MET A 77 6.19 21.21 1.01
CA MET A 77 5.14 21.54 1.97
C MET A 77 5.63 21.33 3.40
N LYS A 78 5.12 22.14 4.32
CA LYS A 78 5.37 21.95 5.77
C LYS A 78 4.57 20.75 6.29
N SER A 79 3.39 20.50 5.73
CA SER A 79 2.58 19.34 6.03
C SER A 79 3.19 18.10 5.40
N TYR A 80 2.91 16.95 5.97
CA TYR A 80 3.46 15.69 5.49
C TYR A 80 2.42 14.57 5.47
N LEU A 81 2.68 13.60 4.61
CA LEU A 81 2.00 12.31 4.63
C LEU A 81 2.76 11.39 5.56
N LYS A 82 2.03 10.61 6.34
CA LYS A 82 2.61 9.59 7.21
C LYS A 82 2.11 8.22 6.77
N MET A 83 3.01 7.44 6.21
CA MET A 83 2.71 6.12 5.68
C MET A 83 3.05 5.06 6.70
N ASP A 84 2.20 4.04 6.86
CA ASP A 84 2.38 3.01 7.87
C ASP A 84 3.71 2.29 7.69
N LEU A 85 3.95 1.73 6.51
CA LEU A 85 5.20 1.08 6.16
C LEU A 85 5.61 1.46 4.75
N VAL A 86 6.91 1.52 4.52
CA VAL A 86 7.51 1.66 3.18
C VAL A 86 8.58 0.60 3.03
N VAL A 87 8.51 -0.19 1.97
CA VAL A 87 9.47 -1.25 1.66
C VAL A 87 10.26 -0.86 0.43
N GLU A 88 11.57 -0.93 0.51
CA GLU A 88 12.45 -0.72 -0.64
C GLU A 88 12.41 -1.94 -1.56
N SER A 89 12.28 -1.72 -2.86
CA SER A 89 12.31 -2.78 -3.87
C SER A 89 13.09 -2.36 -5.11
N ALA A 90 13.41 -3.35 -5.96
CA ALA A 90 14.06 -3.09 -7.24
C ALA A 90 13.22 -2.24 -8.20
N LYS A 91 11.92 -2.18 -8.00
CA LYS A 91 10.97 -1.37 -8.78
C LYS A 91 10.65 -0.03 -8.12
N GLY A 92 11.35 0.34 -7.05
CA GLY A 92 11.11 1.54 -6.26
C GLY A 92 10.45 1.24 -4.92
N ASN A 93 10.08 2.28 -4.20
CA ASN A 93 9.44 2.15 -2.91
C ASN A 93 8.02 1.60 -3.03
N ILE A 94 7.69 0.67 -2.15
CA ILE A 94 6.34 0.12 -2.00
C ILE A 94 5.74 0.71 -0.73
N ILE A 95 4.65 1.46 -0.88
CA ILE A 95 3.88 1.99 0.25
C ILE A 95 2.93 0.90 0.72
N ILE A 96 2.87 0.64 2.02
CA ILE A 96 1.93 -0.32 2.60
C ILE A 96 1.04 0.41 3.59
N GLU A 97 -0.28 0.36 3.35
CA GLU A 97 -1.30 0.81 4.28
C GLU A 97 -1.97 -0.40 4.91
N CYS A 98 -1.92 -0.45 6.25
CA CYS A 98 -2.51 -1.52 7.04
C CYS A 98 -3.85 -1.08 7.61
N LYS A 99 -4.86 -1.92 7.47
CA LYS A 99 -6.19 -1.71 8.05
C LYS A 99 -6.63 -2.97 8.80
N ALA A 100 -7.54 -2.78 9.76
CA ALA A 100 -8.14 -3.86 10.55
C ALA A 100 -9.66 -3.62 10.64
N LEU A 101 -10.32 -3.63 9.48
CA LEU A 101 -11.74 -3.30 9.30
C LEU A 101 -12.53 -4.54 8.88
N SER A 102 -13.84 -4.54 9.15
CA SER A 102 -14.72 -5.60 8.68
C SER A 102 -14.81 -5.66 7.15
N ALA A 103 -14.64 -4.50 6.48
CA ALA A 103 -14.54 -4.39 5.03
C ALA A 103 -13.85 -3.08 4.67
N LEU A 104 -13.13 -3.08 3.55
CA LEU A 104 -12.58 -1.86 2.97
C LEU A 104 -13.71 -1.05 2.30
N THR A 105 -13.60 0.27 2.41
CA THR A 105 -14.49 1.23 1.74
C THR A 105 -13.68 2.09 0.76
N GLU A 106 -14.36 2.94 0.00
CA GLU A 106 -13.70 3.89 -0.91
C GLU A 106 -12.73 4.82 -0.17
N LYS A 107 -12.99 5.11 1.11
CA LYS A 107 -12.12 5.98 1.91
C LYS A 107 -10.69 5.45 1.99
N GLU A 108 -10.52 4.16 2.24
CA GLU A 108 -9.20 3.54 2.35
C GLU A 108 -8.49 3.50 0.99
N HIS A 109 -9.23 3.23 -0.08
CA HIS A 109 -8.73 3.29 -1.45
C HIS A 109 -8.20 4.69 -1.81
N TYR A 110 -9.01 5.72 -1.57
CA TYR A 110 -8.60 7.10 -1.86
C TYR A 110 -7.40 7.55 -1.03
N GLN A 111 -7.33 7.14 0.23
CA GLN A 111 -6.16 7.42 1.08
C GLN A 111 -4.89 6.83 0.49
N THR A 112 -4.94 5.56 0.08
CA THR A 112 -3.79 4.86 -0.51
C THR A 112 -3.38 5.48 -1.84
N ILE A 113 -4.35 5.79 -2.71
CA ILE A 113 -4.11 6.51 -3.97
C ILE A 113 -3.50 7.89 -3.71
N GLY A 114 -3.98 8.58 -2.67
CA GLY A 114 -3.44 9.88 -2.27
C GLY A 114 -1.96 9.83 -1.91
N TYR A 115 -1.52 8.78 -1.25
CA TYR A 115 -0.09 8.58 -0.95
C TYR A 115 0.74 8.40 -2.22
N LEU A 116 0.24 7.66 -3.21
CA LEU A 116 0.93 7.52 -4.50
C LEU A 116 1.03 8.85 -5.23
N ARG A 117 -0.06 9.63 -5.27
CA ARG A 117 -0.07 10.94 -5.91
C ARG A 117 0.86 11.92 -5.20
N GLY A 118 0.85 11.92 -3.87
CA GLY A 118 1.66 12.83 -3.07
C GLY A 118 3.16 12.54 -3.13
N THR A 119 3.55 11.28 -3.26
CA THR A 119 4.95 10.87 -3.31
C THR A 119 5.50 10.75 -4.73
N GLY A 120 4.65 10.42 -5.70
CA GLY A 120 5.08 10.05 -7.04
C GLY A 120 5.74 8.67 -7.10
N TRP A 121 5.67 7.88 -6.04
CA TRP A 121 6.24 6.53 -5.97
C TRP A 121 5.37 5.54 -6.76
N PRO A 122 5.97 4.43 -7.22
CA PRO A 122 5.28 3.59 -8.21
C PRO A 122 4.23 2.64 -7.64
N ILE A 123 4.41 2.13 -6.42
CA ILE A 123 3.60 1.00 -5.92
C ILE A 123 3.05 1.30 -4.54
N ALA A 124 1.77 0.98 -4.33
CA ALA A 124 1.15 0.92 -3.01
C ALA A 124 0.33 -0.35 -2.86
N ILE A 125 0.33 -0.89 -1.66
CA ILE A 125 -0.46 -2.06 -1.28
C ILE A 125 -1.32 -1.67 -0.08
N LEU A 126 -2.63 -1.86 -0.23
CA LEU A 126 -3.59 -1.71 0.84
C LEU A 126 -3.93 -3.10 1.35
N VAL A 127 -3.63 -3.38 2.62
CA VAL A 127 -3.92 -4.66 3.23
C VAL A 127 -4.87 -4.49 4.40
N ASN A 128 -5.95 -5.24 4.40
CA ASN A 128 -6.92 -5.29 5.49
C ASN A 128 -6.86 -6.65 6.17
N PHE A 129 -6.42 -6.66 7.42
CA PHE A 129 -6.32 -7.86 8.25
C PHE A 129 -7.62 -8.22 8.97
N GLY A 130 -8.63 -7.37 8.88
CA GLY A 130 -9.90 -7.55 9.60
C GLY A 130 -10.89 -8.50 8.94
N THR A 131 -10.54 -9.08 7.80
CA THR A 131 -11.40 -9.99 7.05
C THR A 131 -11.03 -11.46 7.28
N SER A 132 -11.94 -12.36 6.98
CA SER A 132 -11.77 -13.81 7.06
C SER A 132 -12.42 -14.48 5.84
N PRO A 133 -11.87 -15.59 5.31
CA PRO A 133 -10.72 -16.36 5.79
C PRO A 133 -9.35 -15.78 5.39
N LYS A 134 -9.32 -14.79 4.55
CA LYS A 134 -8.08 -14.18 4.02
C LYS A 134 -8.03 -12.68 4.31
N ALA A 135 -6.81 -12.13 4.38
CA ALA A 135 -6.61 -10.70 4.29
C ALA A 135 -7.11 -10.19 2.93
N GLN A 136 -7.72 -9.02 2.93
CA GLN A 136 -8.11 -8.33 1.70
C GLN A 136 -6.92 -7.49 1.25
N ILE A 137 -6.42 -7.72 0.04
CA ILE A 137 -5.21 -7.07 -0.46
C ILE A 137 -5.50 -6.43 -1.81
N GLU A 138 -5.16 -5.14 -1.93
CA GLU A 138 -5.29 -4.39 -3.17
C GLU A 138 -3.96 -3.75 -3.53
N ARG A 139 -3.60 -3.79 -4.81
CA ARG A 139 -2.33 -3.32 -5.34
C ARG A 139 -2.56 -2.20 -6.33
N PHE A 140 -1.85 -1.10 -6.15
CA PHE A 140 -1.94 0.08 -6.99
C PHE A 140 -0.57 0.40 -7.60
N TYR A 141 -0.60 0.84 -8.85
CA TYR A 141 0.56 1.27 -9.61
C TYR A 141 0.33 2.68 -10.14
N CYS A 142 1.35 3.53 -9.98
CA CYS A 142 1.32 4.89 -10.50
C CYS A 142 2.45 5.08 -11.50
N GLU A 143 2.08 5.48 -12.72
CA GLU A 143 3.02 5.85 -13.77
C GLU A 143 2.54 7.13 -14.45
N ASN A 144 3.41 8.15 -14.50
CA ASN A 144 3.08 9.45 -15.08
C ASN A 144 1.78 10.06 -14.52
N GLY A 145 1.55 9.91 -13.22
CA GLY A 145 0.35 10.43 -12.55
C GLY A 145 -0.92 9.60 -12.77
N VAL A 146 -0.86 8.54 -13.56
CA VAL A 146 -2.00 7.65 -13.82
C VAL A 146 -1.98 6.49 -12.83
N ILE A 147 -3.08 6.32 -12.10
CA ILE A 147 -3.23 5.23 -11.12
C ILE A 147 -3.91 4.04 -11.80
N GLN A 148 -3.32 2.87 -11.62
CA GLN A 148 -3.82 1.60 -12.14
C GLN A 148 -3.76 0.54 -11.04
N VAL A 149 -4.49 -0.57 -11.21
CA VAL A 149 -4.42 -1.74 -10.34
C VAL A 149 -3.71 -2.90 -11.04
N PHE A 150 -3.17 -3.80 -10.27
CA PHE A 150 -2.52 -4.99 -10.84
C PHE A 150 -2.67 -6.25 -10.01
#